data_5a1de529dad286f471e1bb7e292e4711
#
_entry.id   5a1de529dad286f471e1bb7e292e4711
#
_cell.length_a   1.000
_cell.length_b   1.000
_cell.length_c   1.000
_cell.angle_alpha   90.00
_cell.angle_beta   90.00
_cell.angle_gamma   90.00
#
_symmetry.space_group_name_H-M   'P 1'
#
loop_
_entity.id
_entity.type
_entity.pdbx_description
1 polymer ?
#
loop_
_entity_poly.entity_id
_entity_poly.type
_entity_poly.pdbx_seq_one_letter_code
_entity_poly.pdbx_strand_id
1 'polypeptide(L)'
;MWLRFIVLFFCCIVCSQNKKDKLVYEIISKISEDRLRDDIQTLVNFGTRHTLSDTVSETRGIGAARRWIKKEFEQISDDCYGCLEVFYQNNYFKKNNLRLIKDVWINNVVAIQRGTKYPNRYIIMSGDIDSRVSDPNDFKSDSPGANDNATGMAGTIEAARVLSKFKFENSIIFVGLSGEEQGLYGGQGLAGYAKKNNWDIIGILNNDMIGNVEGINGFVDNKSFRIFSEPVPANESDRQRYMRRFYGGEVDGNSRQLARFIFNSTKKYMPDLNPDLVYRLDRFGRGGHHRPFNDLGYAGVRIMETNENYNRQHQDIRIENNVKYGDVIDGVDFEYVKKLTSVNAINLALLASSPPPPQNLKIGGIVEPSVKFKWDLNLENDIIGYKIYWRKTSSANWEFSKSIGIVNEYTLENIIIDNYLFSIVSVNKNGFESIYEFPSDTFR
;
A
#
# COMPACT_ATOMS: atom_id res chain seq x y z
N MET A 1 17.07 10.18 43.87
CA MET A 1 17.75 9.74 42.62
C MET A 1 16.78 9.13 41.59
N TRP A 2 15.66 8.58 41.99
CA TRP A 2 14.65 7.96 41.07
C TRP A 2 13.80 8.94 40.25
N LEU A 3 13.55 10.14 40.77
CA LEU A 3 12.70 11.13 40.06
C LEU A 3 13.37 11.75 38.82
N ARG A 4 14.72 11.81 38.76
CA ARG A 4 15.46 12.35 37.62
C ARG A 4 15.51 11.39 36.42
N PHE A 5 15.45 10.09 36.63
CA PHE A 5 15.41 9.09 35.55
C PHE A 5 14.06 9.06 34.84
N ILE A 6 12.96 9.21 35.58
CA ILE A 6 11.60 9.23 35.01
C ILE A 6 11.40 10.48 34.11
N VAL A 7 11.94 11.64 34.51
CA VAL A 7 11.84 12.89 33.72
C VAL A 7 12.67 12.79 32.42
N LEU A 8 13.85 12.16 32.45
CA LEU A 8 14.67 11.96 31.24
C LEU A 8 14.01 10.99 30.25
N PHE A 9 13.38 9.91 30.71
CA PHE A 9 12.67 8.97 29.85
C PHE A 9 11.42 9.57 29.22
N PHE A 10 10.67 10.39 29.98
CA PHE A 10 9.51 11.12 29.48
C PHE A 10 9.91 12.21 28.45
N CYS A 11 11.01 12.89 28.68
CA CYS A 11 11.55 13.90 27.74
C CYS A 11 12.03 13.28 26.43
N CYS A 12 12.66 12.08 26.46
CA CYS A 12 13.06 11.38 25.24
C CYS A 12 11.87 10.90 24.41
N ILE A 13 10.80 10.41 25.03
CA ILE A 13 9.58 9.98 24.33
C ILE A 13 8.88 11.17 23.66
N VAL A 14 8.74 12.28 24.35
CA VAL A 14 8.12 13.50 23.80
C VAL A 14 8.94 14.07 22.64
N CYS A 15 10.29 14.09 22.75
CA CYS A 15 11.15 14.53 21.66
C CYS A 15 11.10 13.60 20.44
N SER A 16 11.00 12.30 20.64
CA SER A 16 10.93 11.32 19.51
C SER A 16 9.59 11.39 18.78
N GLN A 17 8.50 11.53 19.51
CA GLN A 17 7.15 11.67 18.93
C GLN A 17 7.04 12.95 18.11
N ASN A 18 7.65 14.03 18.54
CA ASN A 18 7.68 15.30 17.81
C ASN A 18 8.43 15.17 16.46
N LYS A 19 9.51 14.39 16.42
CA LYS A 19 10.30 14.18 15.17
C LYS A 19 9.52 13.38 14.13
N LYS A 20 8.83 12.30 14.52
CA LYS A 20 7.97 11.48 13.64
C LYS A 20 6.81 12.33 13.09
N ASP A 21 6.08 13.02 13.94
CA ASP A 21 4.93 13.80 13.54
C ASP A 21 5.35 14.97 12.62
N LYS A 22 6.50 15.61 12.89
CA LYS A 22 7.06 16.66 12.01
C LYS A 22 7.36 16.11 10.61
N LEU A 23 7.99 14.93 10.49
CA LEU A 23 8.26 14.30 9.21
C LEU A 23 6.96 14.05 8.43
N VAL A 24 5.94 13.52 9.09
CA VAL A 24 4.66 13.20 8.45
C VAL A 24 3.97 14.46 7.92
N TYR A 25 3.85 15.51 8.73
CA TYR A 25 3.23 16.76 8.28
C TYR A 25 4.06 17.49 7.21
N GLU A 26 5.38 17.39 7.24
CA GLU A 26 6.23 17.89 6.18
C GLU A 26 5.97 17.18 4.85
N ILE A 27 5.83 15.87 4.85
CA ILE A 27 5.49 15.08 3.66
C ILE A 27 4.13 15.51 3.10
N ILE A 28 3.09 15.57 3.95
CA ILE A 28 1.75 16.00 3.53
C ILE A 28 1.78 17.37 2.86
N SER A 29 2.53 18.32 3.43
CA SER A 29 2.62 19.68 2.92
C SER A 29 3.32 19.80 1.57
N LYS A 30 4.11 18.80 1.16
CA LYS A 30 4.88 18.80 -0.09
C LYS A 30 4.14 18.12 -1.26
N ILE A 31 3.04 17.38 -1.02
CA ILE A 31 2.24 16.81 -2.09
C ILE A 31 1.53 17.92 -2.86
N SER A 32 1.80 18.02 -4.15
CA SER A 32 1.34 19.10 -5.02
C SER A 32 0.16 18.64 -5.89
N GLU A 33 -0.96 19.35 -5.77
CA GLU A 33 -2.13 19.15 -6.62
C GLU A 33 -1.83 19.52 -8.07
N ASP A 34 -1.11 20.62 -8.31
CA ASP A 34 -0.77 21.05 -9.67
C ASP A 34 0.09 20.01 -10.39
N ARG A 35 1.08 19.42 -9.70
CA ARG A 35 1.90 18.33 -10.27
C ARG A 35 1.07 17.10 -10.59
N LEU A 36 0.17 16.70 -9.70
CA LEU A 36 -0.75 15.59 -9.96
C LEU A 36 -1.63 15.86 -11.18
N ARG A 37 -2.14 17.08 -11.32
CA ARG A 37 -2.94 17.51 -12.48
C ARG A 37 -2.13 17.42 -13.78
N ASP A 38 -0.91 17.94 -13.79
CA ASP A 38 -0.03 17.94 -14.96
C ASP A 38 0.36 16.51 -15.37
N ASP A 39 0.69 15.66 -14.40
CA ASP A 39 1.06 14.27 -14.64
C ASP A 39 -0.14 13.46 -15.18
N ILE A 40 -1.35 13.62 -14.61
CA ILE A 40 -2.58 13.00 -15.10
C ILE A 40 -2.90 13.48 -16.52
N GLN A 41 -2.82 14.80 -16.77
CA GLN A 41 -3.05 15.35 -18.11
C GLN A 41 -2.07 14.79 -19.13
N THR A 42 -0.81 14.62 -18.76
CA THR A 42 0.21 14.04 -19.64
C THR A 42 -0.12 12.58 -19.98
N LEU A 43 -0.50 11.78 -18.97
CA LEU A 43 -0.91 10.39 -19.18
C LEU A 43 -2.16 10.27 -20.08
N VAL A 44 -3.14 11.14 -19.89
CA VAL A 44 -4.34 11.24 -20.73
C VAL A 44 -3.99 11.58 -22.19
N ASN A 45 -3.03 12.48 -22.41
CA ASN A 45 -2.64 12.94 -23.74
C ASN A 45 -1.97 11.86 -24.60
N PHE A 46 -1.56 10.71 -24.05
CA PHE A 46 -1.13 9.56 -24.84
C PHE A 46 -2.29 8.87 -25.60
N GLY A 47 -3.51 9.34 -25.45
CA GLY A 47 -4.72 8.90 -26.17
C GLY A 47 -5.20 7.52 -25.73
N THR A 48 -4.38 6.50 -25.85
CA THR A 48 -4.60 5.18 -25.27
C THR A 48 -3.33 4.70 -24.59
N ARG A 49 -3.48 3.98 -23.47
CA ARG A 49 -2.37 3.27 -22.81
C ARG A 49 -2.65 1.76 -22.74
N HIS A 50 -3.57 1.28 -23.58
CA HIS A 50 -3.90 -0.15 -23.63
C HIS A 50 -2.62 -1.00 -23.75
N THR A 51 -2.51 -2.09 -22.97
CA THR A 51 -1.32 -2.97 -22.91
C THR A 51 -0.80 -3.41 -24.28
N LEU A 52 -1.71 -3.65 -25.26
CA LEU A 52 -1.36 -4.09 -26.61
C LEU A 52 -1.26 -2.95 -27.63
N SER A 53 -1.36 -1.67 -27.20
CA SER A 53 -1.25 -0.49 -28.06
C SER A 53 0.18 -0.27 -28.56
N ASP A 54 0.41 0.83 -29.26
CA ASP A 54 1.69 1.17 -29.87
C ASP A 54 2.81 1.26 -28.82
N THR A 55 3.93 0.61 -29.12
CA THR A 55 5.12 0.61 -28.25
C THR A 55 6.26 1.47 -28.79
N VAL A 56 6.15 1.98 -30.02
CA VAL A 56 7.21 2.71 -30.75
C VAL A 56 6.95 4.22 -30.77
N SER A 57 5.69 4.64 -30.98
CA SER A 57 5.30 6.04 -31.03
C SER A 57 5.79 6.82 -29.80
N GLU A 58 6.31 8.04 -30.02
CA GLU A 58 6.75 8.92 -28.92
C GLU A 58 5.60 9.65 -28.22
N THR A 59 4.43 9.76 -28.87
CA THR A 59 3.32 10.60 -28.42
C THR A 59 2.04 9.83 -28.13
N ARG A 60 1.96 8.53 -28.45
CA ARG A 60 0.75 7.73 -28.29
C ARG A 60 1.08 6.31 -27.84
N GLY A 61 0.18 5.74 -27.06
CA GLY A 61 0.21 4.32 -26.68
C GLY A 61 1.04 4.03 -25.43
N ILE A 62 1.01 2.75 -25.04
CA ILE A 62 1.67 2.25 -23.82
C ILE A 62 3.19 2.47 -23.82
N GLY A 63 3.83 2.46 -25.00
CA GLY A 63 5.26 2.71 -25.15
C GLY A 63 5.65 4.13 -24.76
N ALA A 64 4.90 5.12 -25.26
CA ALA A 64 5.09 6.54 -24.92
C ALA A 64 4.91 6.77 -23.43
N ALA A 65 3.83 6.24 -22.84
CA ALA A 65 3.57 6.35 -21.40
C ALA A 65 4.70 5.76 -20.54
N ARG A 66 5.17 4.54 -20.86
CA ARG A 66 6.29 3.90 -20.13
C ARG A 66 7.58 4.71 -20.20
N ARG A 67 7.93 5.25 -21.38
CA ARG A 67 9.13 6.09 -21.53
C ARG A 67 9.01 7.38 -20.74
N TRP A 68 7.84 8.02 -20.77
CA TRP A 68 7.60 9.23 -19.99
C TRP A 68 7.70 8.97 -18.48
N ILE A 69 7.03 7.93 -17.96
CA ILE A 69 7.12 7.57 -16.54
C ILE A 69 8.57 7.29 -16.12
N LYS A 70 9.31 6.55 -16.95
CA LYS A 70 10.73 6.28 -16.68
C LYS A 70 11.54 7.58 -16.60
N LYS A 71 11.30 8.51 -17.53
CA LYS A 71 11.96 9.81 -17.55
C LYS A 71 11.62 10.65 -16.31
N GLU A 72 10.36 10.63 -15.84
CA GLU A 72 9.98 11.31 -14.59
C GLU A 72 10.74 10.74 -13.40
N PHE A 73 10.83 9.42 -13.27
CA PHE A 73 11.62 8.80 -12.19
C PHE A 73 13.13 9.10 -12.32
N GLU A 74 13.67 9.13 -13.53
CA GLU A 74 15.06 9.52 -13.78
C GLU A 74 15.31 11.00 -13.40
N GLN A 75 14.40 11.90 -13.75
CA GLN A 75 14.48 13.30 -13.35
C GLN A 75 14.42 13.47 -11.82
N ILE A 76 13.53 12.73 -11.14
CA ILE A 76 13.48 12.72 -9.68
C ILE A 76 14.80 12.21 -9.10
N SER A 77 15.40 11.18 -9.71
CA SER A 77 16.70 10.66 -9.31
C SER A 77 17.80 11.70 -9.45
N ASP A 78 17.83 12.42 -10.57
CA ASP A 78 18.81 13.50 -10.80
C ASP A 78 18.63 14.62 -9.76
N ASP A 79 17.40 15.01 -9.46
CA ASP A 79 17.07 16.04 -8.45
C ASP A 79 17.46 15.66 -7.01
N CYS A 80 17.72 14.39 -6.77
CA CYS A 80 18.19 13.86 -5.47
C CYS A 80 19.60 13.23 -5.54
N TYR A 81 20.38 13.57 -6.56
CA TYR A 81 21.77 13.12 -6.73
C TYR A 81 21.92 11.59 -6.88
N GLY A 82 21.04 10.98 -7.65
CA GLY A 82 21.09 9.54 -7.94
C GLY A 82 20.49 8.66 -6.85
N CYS A 83 19.50 9.17 -6.11
CA CYS A 83 18.90 8.42 -4.99
C CYS A 83 17.93 7.31 -5.42
N LEU A 84 17.50 7.26 -6.68
CA LEU A 84 16.62 6.22 -7.22
C LEU A 84 17.35 5.35 -8.23
N GLU A 85 17.21 4.04 -8.10
CA GLU A 85 17.58 3.06 -9.12
C GLU A 85 16.40 2.86 -10.07
N VAL A 86 16.50 3.35 -11.31
CA VAL A 86 15.39 3.33 -12.28
C VAL A 86 15.64 2.34 -13.41
N PHE A 87 14.70 1.41 -13.63
CA PHE A 87 14.85 0.40 -14.67
C PHE A 87 13.50 -0.15 -15.16
N TYR A 88 13.51 -0.81 -16.33
CA TYR A 88 12.39 -1.62 -16.79
C TYR A 88 12.50 -3.05 -16.26
N GLN A 89 11.43 -3.54 -15.64
CA GLN A 89 11.28 -4.95 -15.30
C GLN A 89 10.41 -5.60 -16.39
N ASN A 90 11.05 -6.43 -17.21
CA ASN A 90 10.47 -6.97 -18.44
C ASN A 90 9.93 -8.37 -18.24
N ASN A 91 8.71 -8.62 -18.73
CA ASN A 91 8.03 -9.91 -18.63
C ASN A 91 7.50 -10.31 -20.01
N TYR A 92 7.77 -11.54 -20.42
CA TYR A 92 7.24 -12.11 -21.66
C TYR A 92 6.04 -13.01 -21.35
N PHE A 93 4.91 -12.74 -22.01
CA PHE A 93 3.70 -13.55 -21.90
C PHE A 93 3.24 -14.02 -23.26
N LYS A 94 2.84 -15.31 -23.32
CA LYS A 94 2.24 -15.87 -24.52
C LYS A 94 0.76 -15.51 -24.59
N LYS A 95 0.23 -15.42 -25.81
CA LYS A 95 -1.20 -15.24 -26.07
C LYS A 95 -2.03 -16.29 -25.34
N ASN A 96 -3.19 -15.92 -24.86
CA ASN A 96 -4.14 -16.83 -24.21
C ASN A 96 -5.52 -16.84 -24.87
N ASN A 97 -5.69 -16.13 -25.99
CA ASN A 97 -6.94 -15.99 -26.76
C ASN A 97 -8.13 -15.44 -25.94
N LEU A 98 -7.86 -14.83 -24.79
CA LEU A 98 -8.84 -14.10 -23.97
C LEU A 98 -8.59 -12.60 -24.10
N ARG A 99 -7.68 -12.06 -23.28
CA ARG A 99 -7.29 -10.64 -23.29
C ARG A 99 -5.88 -10.40 -23.82
N LEU A 100 -5.07 -11.47 -24.00
CA LEU A 100 -3.81 -11.43 -24.75
C LEU A 100 -4.00 -12.14 -26.08
N ILE A 101 -4.33 -11.38 -27.13
CA ILE A 101 -4.58 -11.90 -28.49
C ILE A 101 -3.29 -12.16 -29.27
N LYS A 102 -2.16 -11.69 -28.79
CA LYS A 102 -0.79 -11.90 -29.33
C LYS A 102 0.21 -12.08 -28.20
N ASP A 103 1.35 -12.69 -28.51
CA ASP A 103 2.51 -12.72 -27.61
C ASP A 103 3.00 -11.29 -27.36
N VAL A 104 3.37 -10.98 -26.10
CA VAL A 104 3.68 -9.60 -25.72
C VAL A 104 4.75 -9.52 -24.62
N TRP A 105 5.61 -8.49 -24.74
CA TRP A 105 6.43 -8.01 -23.64
C TRP A 105 5.66 -6.99 -22.81
N ILE A 106 5.42 -7.30 -21.56
CA ILE A 106 4.80 -6.41 -20.58
C ILE A 106 5.89 -5.88 -19.66
N ASN A 107 6.15 -4.59 -19.74
CA ASN A 107 7.26 -3.95 -19.06
C ASN A 107 6.73 -3.03 -17.96
N ASN A 108 7.14 -3.27 -16.74
CA ASN A 108 6.92 -2.38 -15.60
C ASN A 108 8.03 -1.33 -15.55
N VAL A 109 7.73 -0.16 -15.00
CA VAL A 109 8.72 0.89 -14.73
C VAL A 109 8.95 0.95 -13.23
N VAL A 110 10.16 0.63 -12.79
CA VAL A 110 10.51 0.49 -11.37
C VAL A 110 11.51 1.56 -10.97
N ALA A 111 11.26 2.21 -9.83
CA ALA A 111 12.18 3.13 -9.17
C ALA A 111 12.37 2.70 -7.71
N ILE A 112 13.60 2.43 -7.28
CA ILE A 112 13.93 1.97 -5.94
C ILE A 112 14.74 3.03 -5.21
N GLN A 113 14.20 3.53 -4.11
CA GLN A 113 14.95 4.30 -3.12
C GLN A 113 15.49 3.35 -2.05
N ARG A 114 16.82 3.15 -2.01
CA ARG A 114 17.44 2.21 -1.07
C ARG A 114 17.39 2.70 0.36
N GLY A 115 17.02 1.80 1.24
CA GLY A 115 17.07 2.00 2.69
C GLY A 115 18.52 2.06 3.20
N THR A 116 18.75 2.89 4.20
CA THR A 116 20.09 3.09 4.78
C THR A 116 20.50 1.97 5.76
N LYS A 117 19.55 1.22 6.30
CA LYS A 117 19.78 0.19 7.31
C LYS A 117 19.35 -1.19 6.83
N TYR A 118 18.21 -1.28 6.14
CA TYR A 118 17.62 -2.51 5.62
C TYR A 118 17.37 -2.40 4.11
N PRO A 119 18.42 -2.38 3.26
CA PRO A 119 18.29 -2.14 1.82
C PRO A 119 17.54 -3.25 1.08
N ASN A 120 17.39 -4.44 1.66
CA ASN A 120 16.66 -5.58 1.08
C ASN A 120 15.24 -5.76 1.66
N ARG A 121 14.78 -4.83 2.52
CA ARG A 121 13.44 -4.80 3.07
C ARG A 121 12.65 -3.67 2.44
N TYR A 122 11.50 -3.98 1.82
CA TYR A 122 10.83 -3.10 0.89
C TYR A 122 9.39 -2.81 1.30
N ILE A 123 8.96 -1.57 1.10
CA ILE A 123 7.55 -1.20 0.99
C ILE A 123 7.28 -0.68 -0.42
N ILE A 124 6.19 -1.12 -1.06
CA ILE A 124 5.91 -0.85 -2.46
C ILE A 124 4.67 0.02 -2.59
N MET A 125 4.72 1.04 -3.44
CA MET A 125 3.55 1.75 -3.96
C MET A 125 3.45 1.52 -5.46
N SER A 126 2.26 1.18 -5.94
CA SER A 126 2.01 0.96 -7.36
C SER A 126 0.80 1.72 -7.88
N GLY A 127 0.90 2.14 -9.12
CA GLY A 127 -0.20 2.55 -9.98
C GLY A 127 -0.11 1.80 -11.32
N ASP A 128 -1.23 1.68 -12.03
CA ASP A 128 -1.26 0.97 -13.30
C ASP A 128 -0.98 1.94 -14.45
N ILE A 129 -0.16 1.50 -15.40
CA ILE A 129 0.18 2.31 -16.57
C ILE A 129 -0.94 2.23 -17.61
N ASP A 130 -1.50 1.03 -17.79
CA ASP A 130 -2.46 0.77 -18.84
C ASP A 130 -3.86 1.30 -18.54
N SER A 131 -4.66 1.39 -19.60
CA SER A 131 -6.05 1.83 -19.60
C SER A 131 -6.81 1.09 -20.70
N ARG A 132 -8.15 1.07 -20.67
CA ARG A 132 -8.98 0.49 -21.73
C ARG A 132 -10.33 1.17 -21.89
N VAL A 133 -10.98 0.89 -23.00
CA VAL A 133 -12.39 1.18 -23.29
C VAL A 133 -13.28 -0.03 -22.93
N SER A 134 -14.54 -0.01 -23.34
CA SER A 134 -15.51 -1.08 -23.04
C SER A 134 -15.10 -2.43 -23.62
N ASP A 135 -14.60 -2.51 -24.84
CA ASP A 135 -14.00 -3.73 -25.38
C ASP A 135 -12.56 -3.89 -24.85
N PRO A 136 -12.29 -4.93 -24.03
CA PRO A 136 -10.95 -5.17 -23.48
C PRO A 136 -9.90 -5.56 -24.53
N ASN A 137 -10.29 -5.79 -25.78
CA ASN A 137 -9.40 -6.08 -26.91
C ASN A 137 -9.21 -4.90 -27.86
N ASP A 138 -9.91 -3.80 -27.68
CA ASP A 138 -9.70 -2.59 -28.45
C ASP A 138 -8.49 -1.80 -27.95
N PHE A 139 -7.36 -2.02 -28.59
CA PHE A 139 -6.09 -1.34 -28.32
C PHE A 139 -5.81 -0.13 -29.22
N LYS A 140 -6.82 0.33 -29.97
CA LYS A 140 -6.68 1.43 -30.98
C LYS A 140 -7.45 2.67 -30.61
N SER A 141 -8.68 2.52 -30.12
CA SER A 141 -9.53 3.63 -29.73
C SER A 141 -8.95 4.44 -28.59
N ASP A 142 -9.34 5.69 -28.48
CA ASP A 142 -8.93 6.54 -27.38
C ASP A 142 -9.50 6.01 -26.06
N SER A 143 -8.59 5.69 -25.14
CA SER A 143 -8.87 5.28 -23.76
C SER A 143 -8.01 6.10 -22.81
N PRO A 144 -8.39 7.36 -22.54
CA PRO A 144 -7.57 8.28 -21.75
C PRO A 144 -7.27 7.75 -20.34
N GLY A 145 -8.22 7.00 -19.74
CA GLY A 145 -8.04 6.39 -18.44
C GLY A 145 -7.58 7.40 -17.39
N ALA A 146 -8.31 8.53 -17.31
CA ALA A 146 -7.91 9.64 -16.45
C ALA A 146 -7.97 9.25 -14.97
N ASN A 147 -9.04 8.57 -14.57
CA ASN A 147 -9.18 8.00 -13.24
C ASN A 147 -8.62 6.58 -13.17
N ASP A 148 -8.90 5.75 -14.15
CA ASP A 148 -8.48 4.35 -14.28
C ASP A 148 -7.39 4.19 -15.37
N ASN A 149 -6.07 4.31 -15.07
CA ASN A 149 -5.54 4.58 -13.73
C ASN A 149 -4.41 5.64 -13.76
N ALA A 150 -4.62 6.75 -14.53
CA ALA A 150 -3.64 7.83 -14.49
C ALA A 150 -3.53 8.47 -13.09
N THR A 151 -4.63 8.46 -12.28
CA THR A 151 -4.60 8.97 -10.91
C THR A 151 -3.66 8.18 -10.02
N GLY A 152 -3.72 6.84 -10.03
CA GLY A 152 -2.83 5.99 -9.25
C GLY A 152 -1.37 6.10 -9.68
N MET A 153 -1.14 6.22 -11.00
CA MET A 153 0.22 6.38 -11.54
C MET A 153 0.82 7.74 -11.18
N ALA A 154 0.07 8.83 -11.37
CA ALA A 154 0.51 10.18 -10.98
C ALA A 154 0.78 10.28 -9.46
N GLY A 155 -0.10 9.69 -8.64
CA GLY A 155 0.12 9.58 -7.19
C GLY A 155 1.41 8.85 -6.84
N THR A 156 1.76 7.80 -7.60
CA THR A 156 3.01 7.04 -7.40
C THR A 156 4.25 7.88 -7.78
N ILE A 157 4.19 8.66 -8.87
CA ILE A 157 5.27 9.57 -9.28
C ILE A 157 5.43 10.69 -8.25
N GLU A 158 4.32 11.31 -7.80
CA GLU A 158 4.37 12.39 -6.82
C GLU A 158 4.89 11.91 -5.46
N ALA A 159 4.49 10.71 -5.01
CA ALA A 159 5.05 10.11 -3.80
C ALA A 159 6.58 9.91 -3.93
N ALA A 160 7.08 9.44 -5.08
CA ALA A 160 8.51 9.32 -5.34
C ALA A 160 9.21 10.69 -5.26
N ARG A 161 8.64 11.72 -5.89
CA ARG A 161 9.17 13.10 -5.89
C ARG A 161 9.30 13.68 -4.50
N VAL A 162 8.30 13.48 -3.65
CA VAL A 162 8.32 13.98 -2.28
C VAL A 162 9.25 13.16 -1.40
N LEU A 163 9.15 11.83 -1.44
CA LEU A 163 9.88 10.95 -0.53
C LEU A 163 11.37 10.84 -0.86
N SER A 164 11.78 11.04 -2.11
CA SER A 164 13.20 11.08 -2.51
C SER A 164 14.03 12.14 -1.77
N LYS A 165 13.38 13.15 -1.19
CA LYS A 165 14.03 14.20 -0.40
C LYS A 165 14.35 13.79 1.04
N PHE A 166 13.96 12.60 1.44
CA PHE A 166 14.18 12.04 2.79
C PHE A 166 14.99 10.75 2.73
N LYS A 167 15.59 10.37 3.86
CA LYS A 167 16.31 9.10 4.02
C LYS A 167 15.51 8.20 4.96
N PHE A 168 15.35 6.95 4.57
CA PHE A 168 14.60 5.93 5.32
C PHE A 168 15.48 4.75 5.70
N GLU A 169 15.06 3.96 6.68
CA GLU A 169 15.78 2.76 7.12
C GLU A 169 15.55 1.58 6.15
N ASN A 170 14.31 1.39 5.69
CA ASN A 170 13.92 0.38 4.71
C ASN A 170 13.82 1.01 3.30
N SER A 171 13.91 0.18 2.27
CA SER A 171 13.76 0.61 0.88
C SER A 171 12.31 0.88 0.51
N ILE A 172 12.09 1.86 -0.38
CA ILE A 172 10.79 2.14 -0.99
C ILE A 172 10.88 1.82 -2.48
N ILE A 173 9.88 1.12 -3.00
CA ILE A 173 9.71 0.89 -4.44
C ILE A 173 8.49 1.67 -4.92
N PHE A 174 8.71 2.53 -5.90
CA PHE A 174 7.66 3.18 -6.68
C PHE A 174 7.59 2.47 -8.03
N VAL A 175 6.41 1.99 -8.41
CA VAL A 175 6.32 1.19 -9.64
C VAL A 175 5.07 1.47 -10.43
N GLY A 176 5.26 1.72 -11.74
CA GLY A 176 4.20 1.64 -12.73
C GLY A 176 4.09 0.20 -13.23
N LEU A 177 2.94 -0.42 -13.01
CA LEU A 177 2.64 -1.79 -13.45
C LEU A 177 1.82 -1.76 -14.73
N SER A 178 2.15 -2.62 -15.69
CA SER A 178 1.44 -2.75 -16.97
C SER A 178 0.63 -4.03 -17.02
N GLY A 179 -0.44 -4.05 -17.82
CA GLY A 179 -1.23 -5.24 -18.05
C GLY A 179 -2.19 -5.60 -16.93
N GLU A 180 -2.64 -4.60 -16.18
CA GLU A 180 -3.74 -4.75 -15.22
C GLU A 180 -4.98 -5.23 -15.94
N GLU A 181 -5.39 -4.48 -16.94
CA GLU A 181 -6.61 -4.64 -17.70
C GLU A 181 -6.69 -5.95 -18.50
N GLN A 182 -5.55 -6.53 -18.82
CA GLN A 182 -5.48 -7.81 -19.52
C GLN A 182 -5.35 -9.02 -18.56
N GLY A 183 -5.17 -8.82 -17.27
CA GLY A 183 -5.14 -9.89 -16.27
C GLY A 183 -4.00 -9.80 -15.25
N LEU A 184 -3.65 -8.62 -14.78
CA LEU A 184 -2.67 -8.37 -13.71
C LEU A 184 -1.24 -8.82 -14.05
N TYR A 185 -0.86 -8.81 -15.33
CA TYR A 185 0.41 -9.42 -15.77
C TYR A 185 1.64 -8.72 -15.22
N GLY A 186 1.62 -7.38 -15.11
CA GLY A 186 2.72 -6.62 -14.52
C GLY A 186 2.97 -7.00 -13.06
N GLY A 187 1.88 -7.11 -12.30
CA GLY A 187 1.93 -7.57 -10.90
C GLY A 187 2.43 -9.01 -10.78
N GLN A 188 1.95 -9.92 -11.63
CA GLN A 188 2.45 -11.31 -11.67
C GLN A 188 3.96 -11.36 -11.93
N GLY A 189 4.43 -10.57 -12.90
CA GLY A 189 5.85 -10.50 -13.24
C GLY A 189 6.70 -9.96 -12.10
N LEU A 190 6.27 -8.86 -11.46
CA LEU A 190 7.03 -8.24 -10.37
C LEU A 190 6.99 -9.09 -9.08
N ALA A 191 5.84 -9.66 -8.72
CA ALA A 191 5.72 -10.53 -7.56
C ALA A 191 6.58 -11.81 -7.73
N GLY A 192 6.56 -12.42 -8.93
CA GLY A 192 7.44 -13.54 -9.27
C GLY A 192 8.92 -13.17 -9.21
N TYR A 193 9.29 -11.99 -9.71
CA TYR A 193 10.65 -11.46 -9.62
C TYR A 193 11.08 -11.27 -8.16
N ALA A 194 10.23 -10.65 -7.33
CA ALA A 194 10.47 -10.45 -5.92
C ALA A 194 10.69 -11.79 -5.18
N LYS A 195 9.84 -12.77 -5.45
CA LYS A 195 9.97 -14.12 -4.87
C LYS A 195 11.28 -14.80 -5.25
N LYS A 196 11.66 -14.72 -6.53
CA LYS A 196 12.91 -15.30 -7.05
C LYS A 196 14.15 -14.65 -6.41
N ASN A 197 14.09 -13.37 -6.11
CA ASN A 197 15.20 -12.60 -5.53
C ASN A 197 15.13 -12.50 -4.01
N ASN A 198 14.23 -13.26 -3.36
CA ASN A 198 14.06 -13.28 -1.91
C ASN A 198 13.87 -11.88 -1.29
N TRP A 199 13.06 -11.04 -1.93
CA TRP A 199 12.75 -9.72 -1.39
C TRP A 199 11.93 -9.86 -0.10
N ASP A 200 12.33 -9.15 0.97
CA ASP A 200 11.53 -8.98 2.17
C ASP A 200 10.57 -7.81 1.97
N ILE A 201 9.32 -8.13 1.60
CA ILE A 201 8.29 -7.13 1.32
C ILE A 201 7.42 -6.93 2.56
N ILE A 202 7.49 -5.73 3.17
CA ILE A 202 6.62 -5.31 4.28
C ILE A 202 5.17 -5.24 3.80
N GLY A 203 4.95 -4.73 2.59
CA GLY A 203 3.64 -4.67 1.97
C GLY A 203 3.64 -3.94 0.63
N ILE A 204 2.55 -4.12 -0.13
CA ILE A 204 2.26 -3.34 -1.33
C ILE A 204 0.98 -2.54 -1.15
N LEU A 205 1.04 -1.24 -1.46
CA LEU A 205 -0.07 -0.30 -1.54
C LEU A 205 -0.40 -0.10 -3.03
N ASN A 206 -1.43 -0.79 -3.51
CA ASN A 206 -1.89 -0.66 -4.90
C ASN A 206 -2.95 0.44 -4.99
N ASN A 207 -2.73 1.40 -5.87
CA ASN A 207 -3.62 2.53 -6.10
C ASN A 207 -4.32 2.37 -7.44
N ASP A 208 -5.61 2.05 -7.40
CA ASP A 208 -6.41 1.81 -8.60
C ASP A 208 -7.88 2.01 -8.25
N MET A 209 -8.35 3.01 -8.50
CA MET A 209 -8.60 4.38 -8.89
C MET A 209 -8.67 5.28 -7.63
N ILE A 210 -8.15 6.47 -7.68
CA ILE A 210 -8.10 7.36 -6.50
C ILE A 210 -8.56 8.80 -6.81
N GLY A 211 -9.36 9.02 -7.84
CA GLY A 211 -9.69 10.37 -8.29
C GLY A 211 -11.18 10.67 -8.48
N ASN A 212 -12.07 9.68 -8.46
CA ASN A 212 -13.48 9.95 -8.62
C ASN A 212 -14.19 10.11 -7.26
N VAL A 213 -15.01 11.14 -7.14
CA VAL A 213 -15.78 11.43 -5.91
C VAL A 213 -17.29 11.30 -6.12
N GLU A 214 -17.76 11.26 -7.36
CA GLU A 214 -19.18 11.29 -7.72
C GLU A 214 -19.66 9.92 -8.20
N GLY A 215 -20.66 9.36 -7.55
CA GLY A 215 -21.38 8.17 -8.02
C GLY A 215 -22.36 8.48 -9.17
N ILE A 216 -22.81 7.43 -9.88
CA ILE A 216 -23.78 7.58 -10.97
C ILE A 216 -25.13 8.18 -10.54
N ASN A 217 -25.41 8.17 -9.26
CA ASN A 217 -26.62 8.77 -8.64
C ASN A 217 -26.41 10.24 -8.26
N GLY A 218 -25.24 10.84 -8.57
CA GLY A 218 -24.90 12.21 -8.21
C GLY A 218 -24.46 12.42 -6.75
N PHE A 219 -24.36 11.34 -5.95
CA PHE A 219 -23.83 11.45 -4.60
C PHE A 219 -22.33 11.69 -4.63
N VAL A 220 -21.87 12.71 -3.90
CA VAL A 220 -20.46 13.11 -3.83
C VAL A 220 -19.87 12.78 -2.47
N ASP A 221 -18.74 12.06 -2.44
CA ASP A 221 -17.95 11.82 -1.24
C ASP A 221 -16.46 11.99 -1.55
N ASN A 222 -15.88 13.07 -1.07
CA ASN A 222 -14.46 13.41 -1.21
C ASN A 222 -13.68 13.28 0.12
N LYS A 223 -14.23 12.54 1.08
CA LYS A 223 -13.63 12.30 2.40
C LYS A 223 -13.40 10.84 2.71
N SER A 224 -14.24 9.95 2.19
CA SER A 224 -14.09 8.51 2.44
C SER A 224 -13.28 7.84 1.35
N PHE A 225 -12.58 6.76 1.71
CA PHE A 225 -11.89 5.87 0.76
C PHE A 225 -11.84 4.45 1.31
N ARG A 226 -11.69 3.47 0.44
CA ARG A 226 -11.71 2.05 0.78
C ARG A 226 -10.29 1.47 0.84
N ILE A 227 -10.06 0.58 1.82
CA ILE A 227 -8.84 -0.22 1.94
C ILE A 227 -9.25 -1.70 1.88
N PHE A 228 -9.07 -2.30 0.71
CA PHE A 228 -9.33 -3.72 0.52
C PHE A 228 -8.15 -4.56 1.02
N SER A 229 -8.45 -5.65 1.72
CA SER A 229 -7.44 -6.56 2.24
C SER A 229 -7.96 -7.98 2.34
N GLU A 230 -7.15 -8.96 1.87
CA GLU A 230 -7.54 -10.37 1.96
C GLU A 230 -7.67 -10.83 3.43
N PRO A 231 -8.58 -11.76 3.73
CA PRO A 231 -8.77 -12.25 5.10
C PRO A 231 -7.69 -13.27 5.51
N VAL A 232 -7.34 -14.17 4.63
CA VAL A 232 -6.43 -15.30 4.88
C VAL A 232 -5.48 -15.42 3.69
N PRO A 233 -4.16 -15.53 3.92
CA PRO A 233 -3.20 -15.73 2.85
C PRO A 233 -3.52 -16.95 1.98
N ALA A 234 -3.42 -16.80 0.66
CA ALA A 234 -3.71 -17.89 -0.30
C ALA A 234 -2.76 -19.09 -0.13
N ASN A 235 -1.56 -18.87 0.41
CA ASN A 235 -0.52 -19.86 0.66
C ASN A 235 -0.50 -20.37 2.10
N GLU A 236 -1.59 -20.20 2.87
CA GLU A 236 -1.68 -20.68 4.25
C GLU A 236 -1.38 -22.18 4.35
N SER A 237 -0.44 -22.55 5.22
CA SER A 237 -0.12 -23.95 5.51
C SER A 237 -1.20 -24.61 6.38
N ASP A 238 -1.22 -25.95 6.40
CA ASP A 238 -2.15 -26.72 7.25
C ASP A 238 -1.96 -26.41 8.74
N ARG A 239 -0.71 -26.13 9.19
CA ARG A 239 -0.43 -25.70 10.56
C ARG A 239 -1.05 -24.32 10.85
N GLN A 240 -0.89 -23.34 9.95
CA GLN A 240 -1.49 -22.02 10.10
C GLN A 240 -3.01 -22.09 10.12
N ARG A 241 -3.60 -22.92 9.23
CA ARG A 241 -5.06 -23.20 9.22
C ARG A 241 -5.55 -23.78 10.53
N TYR A 242 -4.80 -24.76 11.09
CA TYR A 242 -5.10 -25.35 12.39
C TYR A 242 -5.05 -24.27 13.51
N MET A 243 -3.97 -23.50 13.56
CA MET A 243 -3.81 -22.41 14.56
C MET A 243 -4.93 -21.41 14.47
N ARG A 244 -5.24 -20.94 13.27
CA ARG A 244 -6.33 -19.99 13.00
C ARG A 244 -7.69 -20.53 13.46
N ARG A 245 -7.98 -21.80 13.21
CA ARG A 245 -9.24 -22.43 13.62
C ARG A 245 -9.40 -22.53 15.14
N PHE A 246 -8.35 -22.84 15.86
CA PHE A 246 -8.41 -23.10 17.31
C PHE A 246 -8.13 -21.85 18.16
N TYR A 247 -7.35 -20.92 17.66
CA TYR A 247 -6.93 -19.74 18.41
C TYR A 247 -7.46 -18.42 17.83
N GLY A 248 -8.28 -18.49 16.80
CA GLY A 248 -8.84 -17.33 16.10
C GLY A 248 -7.88 -16.76 15.04
N GLY A 249 -8.22 -15.61 14.46
CA GLY A 249 -7.37 -14.88 13.52
C GLY A 249 -7.75 -15.00 12.06
N GLU A 250 -8.97 -15.45 11.72
CA GLU A 250 -9.42 -15.52 10.32
C GLU A 250 -9.45 -14.17 9.60
N VAL A 251 -9.41 -13.07 10.35
CA VAL A 251 -9.34 -11.70 9.82
C VAL A 251 -7.99 -11.03 10.11
N ASP A 252 -7.00 -11.75 10.54
CA ASP A 252 -5.71 -11.23 11.01
C ASP A 252 -4.52 -11.63 10.13
N GLY A 253 -4.75 -11.91 8.86
CA GLY A 253 -3.68 -12.06 7.86
C GLY A 253 -2.85 -10.77 7.71
N ASN A 254 -1.64 -10.91 7.13
CA ASN A 254 -0.69 -9.79 6.98
C ASN A 254 -1.29 -8.59 6.26
N SER A 255 -2.12 -8.81 5.24
CA SER A 255 -2.82 -7.75 4.53
C SER A 255 -3.80 -6.98 5.42
N ARG A 256 -4.47 -7.68 6.37
CA ARG A 256 -5.34 -7.04 7.38
C ARG A 256 -4.54 -6.15 8.33
N GLN A 257 -3.35 -6.58 8.74
CA GLN A 257 -2.48 -5.78 9.59
C GLN A 257 -2.00 -4.53 8.87
N LEU A 258 -1.64 -4.65 7.59
CA LEU A 258 -1.29 -3.51 6.74
C LEU A 258 -2.49 -2.54 6.59
N ALA A 259 -3.69 -3.04 6.35
CA ALA A 259 -4.90 -2.22 6.25
C ALA A 259 -5.20 -1.47 7.57
N ARG A 260 -5.06 -2.12 8.73
CA ARG A 260 -5.22 -1.47 10.05
C ARG A 260 -4.14 -0.42 10.30
N PHE A 261 -2.91 -0.68 9.87
CA PHE A 261 -1.83 0.30 9.98
C PHE A 261 -2.17 1.58 9.20
N ILE A 262 -2.62 1.44 7.95
CA ILE A 262 -3.05 2.56 7.10
C ILE A 262 -4.26 3.28 7.69
N PHE A 263 -5.24 2.54 8.19
CA PHE A 263 -6.40 3.11 8.88
C PHE A 263 -5.98 3.99 10.06
N ASN A 264 -5.17 3.46 10.96
CA ASN A 264 -4.77 4.16 12.19
C ASN A 264 -3.89 5.38 11.91
N SER A 265 -2.95 5.27 10.97
CA SER A 265 -2.11 6.40 10.55
C SER A 265 -2.95 7.49 9.88
N THR A 266 -3.91 7.13 9.02
CA THR A 266 -4.81 8.10 8.40
C THR A 266 -5.65 8.82 9.45
N LYS A 267 -6.30 8.09 10.37
CA LYS A 267 -7.10 8.72 11.44
C LYS A 267 -6.27 9.63 12.35
N LYS A 268 -4.99 9.31 12.53
CA LYS A 268 -4.10 10.15 13.33
C LYS A 268 -3.66 11.44 12.62
N TYR A 269 -3.24 11.34 11.36
CA TYR A 269 -2.55 12.44 10.67
C TYR A 269 -3.43 13.20 9.67
N MET A 270 -4.52 12.58 9.22
CA MET A 270 -5.50 13.15 8.31
C MET A 270 -6.92 12.88 8.83
N PRO A 271 -7.28 13.43 10.02
CA PRO A 271 -8.51 13.08 10.74
C PRO A 271 -9.81 13.39 9.98
N ASP A 272 -9.74 14.29 8.99
CA ASP A 272 -10.88 14.66 8.13
C ASP A 272 -11.22 13.56 7.10
N LEU A 273 -10.33 12.58 6.91
CA LEU A 273 -10.59 11.43 6.04
C LEU A 273 -11.21 10.26 6.82
N ASN A 274 -12.07 9.54 6.12
CA ASN A 274 -12.76 8.36 6.63
C ASN A 274 -12.30 7.11 5.85
N PRO A 275 -11.21 6.45 6.29
CA PRO A 275 -10.82 5.17 5.73
C PRO A 275 -11.87 4.10 6.07
N ASP A 276 -12.26 3.30 5.09
CA ASP A 276 -13.16 2.17 5.24
C ASP A 276 -12.40 0.85 5.06
N LEU A 277 -12.39 0.02 6.11
CA LEU A 277 -11.74 -1.30 6.10
C LEU A 277 -12.65 -2.31 5.40
N VAL A 278 -12.43 -2.54 4.12
CA VAL A 278 -13.18 -3.52 3.34
C VAL A 278 -12.51 -4.90 3.47
N TYR A 279 -13.11 -5.76 4.29
CA TYR A 279 -12.60 -7.09 4.60
C TYR A 279 -12.88 -8.10 3.47
N ARG A 280 -12.35 -7.80 2.30
CA ARG A 280 -12.41 -8.57 1.07
C ARG A 280 -11.12 -8.34 0.27
N LEU A 281 -10.65 -9.34 -0.46
CA LEU A 281 -9.45 -9.24 -1.29
C LEU A 281 -9.51 -8.04 -2.24
N ASP A 282 -10.63 -7.86 -2.94
CA ASP A 282 -10.91 -6.76 -3.85
C ASP A 282 -12.42 -6.56 -4.01
N ARG A 283 -12.87 -5.71 -4.92
CA ARG A 283 -14.24 -5.57 -5.38
C ARG A 283 -14.82 -6.93 -5.78
N PHE A 284 -16.12 -7.10 -5.70
CA PHE A 284 -16.79 -8.38 -5.96
C PHE A 284 -16.50 -8.89 -7.39
N GLY A 285 -15.80 -10.02 -7.49
CA GLY A 285 -15.40 -10.62 -8.76
C GLY A 285 -14.34 -9.84 -9.56
N ARG A 286 -13.65 -8.88 -8.93
CA ARG A 286 -12.62 -8.05 -9.55
C ARG A 286 -11.25 -8.31 -8.90
N GLY A 287 -10.22 -7.62 -9.37
CA GLY A 287 -8.86 -7.70 -8.85
C GLY A 287 -8.09 -6.40 -9.09
N GLY A 288 -6.88 -6.34 -8.59
CA GLY A 288 -5.90 -5.29 -8.79
C GLY A 288 -4.49 -5.86 -8.61
N HIS A 289 -3.46 -5.10 -8.91
CA HIS A 289 -2.07 -5.58 -8.90
C HIS A 289 -1.51 -6.00 -7.52
N HIS A 290 -2.20 -5.71 -6.41
CA HIS A 290 -1.85 -6.28 -5.09
C HIS A 290 -2.07 -7.79 -5.03
N ARG A 291 -3.07 -8.31 -5.77
CA ARG A 291 -3.47 -9.72 -5.73
C ARG A 291 -2.34 -10.70 -6.07
N PRO A 292 -1.53 -10.54 -7.14
CA PRO A 292 -0.40 -11.44 -7.41
C PRO A 292 0.62 -11.53 -6.27
N PHE A 293 0.76 -10.47 -5.47
CA PHE A 293 1.59 -10.49 -4.27
C PHE A 293 0.93 -11.27 -3.14
N ASN A 294 -0.39 -11.10 -2.94
CA ASN A 294 -1.15 -11.90 -1.98
C ASN A 294 -1.11 -13.39 -2.31
N ASP A 295 -1.22 -13.77 -3.60
CA ASP A 295 -1.12 -15.16 -4.06
C ASP A 295 0.23 -15.82 -3.69
N LEU A 296 1.29 -15.01 -3.53
CA LEU A 296 2.61 -15.46 -3.07
C LEU A 296 2.84 -15.29 -1.55
N GLY A 297 1.83 -14.83 -0.81
CA GLY A 297 1.87 -14.66 0.65
C GLY A 297 2.42 -13.33 1.14
N TYR A 298 2.67 -12.36 0.26
CA TYR A 298 3.03 -11.00 0.67
C TYR A 298 1.79 -10.21 1.12
N ALA A 299 1.98 -9.29 2.05
CA ALA A 299 0.93 -8.36 2.43
C ALA A 299 0.63 -7.40 1.26
N GLY A 300 -0.63 -7.30 0.88
CA GLY A 300 -1.05 -6.39 -0.18
C GLY A 300 -2.44 -5.82 0.10
N VAL A 301 -2.60 -4.54 -0.17
CA VAL A 301 -3.87 -3.84 -0.06
C VAL A 301 -4.14 -3.02 -1.33
N ARG A 302 -5.43 -2.83 -1.64
CA ARG A 302 -5.86 -1.83 -2.62
C ARG A 302 -6.43 -0.63 -1.89
N ILE A 303 -5.90 0.55 -2.21
CA ILE A 303 -6.44 1.84 -1.80
C ILE A 303 -7.24 2.38 -2.97
N MET A 304 -8.50 2.71 -2.71
CA MET A 304 -9.46 3.05 -3.76
C MET A 304 -10.48 4.09 -3.28
N GLU A 305 -10.94 4.89 -4.19
CA GLU A 305 -12.09 5.80 -3.99
C GLU A 305 -13.33 5.07 -3.48
N THR A 306 -14.21 5.78 -2.77
CA THR A 306 -15.46 5.20 -2.25
C THR A 306 -16.53 5.06 -3.34
N ASN A 307 -16.74 6.11 -4.12
CA ASN A 307 -17.72 6.12 -5.20
C ASN A 307 -17.09 5.70 -6.52
N GLU A 308 -17.66 4.71 -7.19
CA GLU A 308 -17.32 4.36 -8.55
C GLU A 308 -18.35 4.95 -9.52
N ASN A 309 -17.90 5.49 -10.65
CA ASN A 309 -18.77 6.00 -11.70
C ASN A 309 -18.69 5.14 -12.95
N TYR A 310 -19.65 4.24 -13.12
CA TYR A 310 -19.68 3.27 -14.22
C TYR A 310 -20.01 3.89 -15.58
N ASN A 311 -20.38 5.18 -15.65
CA ASN A 311 -20.47 5.92 -16.90
C ASN A 311 -19.09 6.39 -17.38
N ARG A 312 -18.09 6.40 -16.49
CA ARG A 312 -16.72 6.81 -16.77
C ARG A 312 -15.80 5.60 -16.95
N GLN A 313 -15.75 4.72 -15.95
CA GLN A 313 -14.84 3.57 -15.92
C GLN A 313 -15.09 2.61 -17.09
N HIS A 314 -14.04 2.26 -17.84
CA HIS A 314 -14.07 1.30 -18.96
C HIS A 314 -15.11 1.63 -20.03
N GLN A 315 -15.35 2.90 -20.31
CA GLN A 315 -16.34 3.33 -21.29
C GLN A 315 -15.67 3.96 -22.51
N ASP A 316 -16.28 3.72 -23.67
CA ASP A 316 -15.97 4.49 -24.88
C ASP A 316 -16.39 5.95 -24.68
N ILE A 317 -15.59 6.88 -25.20
CA ILE A 317 -15.90 8.32 -25.12
C ILE A 317 -17.09 8.60 -26.02
N ARG A 318 -18.25 8.97 -25.45
CA ARG A 318 -19.47 9.28 -26.19
C ARG A 318 -20.44 10.10 -25.35
N ILE A 319 -21.41 10.70 -26.03
CA ILE A 319 -22.60 11.25 -25.39
C ILE A 319 -23.81 10.44 -25.90
N GLU A 320 -24.53 9.86 -24.97
CA GLU A 320 -25.71 9.06 -25.28
C GLU A 320 -26.83 9.41 -24.29
N ASN A 321 -28.02 9.75 -24.81
CA ASN A 321 -29.18 10.19 -24.00
C ASN A 321 -28.83 11.33 -23.00
N ASN A 322 -28.05 12.31 -23.43
CA ASN A 322 -27.52 13.42 -22.61
C ASN A 322 -26.58 12.99 -21.45
N VAL A 323 -26.14 11.75 -21.40
CA VAL A 323 -25.14 11.27 -20.44
C VAL A 323 -23.77 11.25 -21.13
N LYS A 324 -22.77 11.83 -20.48
CA LYS A 324 -21.36 11.73 -20.91
C LYS A 324 -20.75 10.42 -20.41
N TYR A 325 -20.16 9.67 -21.33
CA TYR A 325 -19.42 8.45 -21.04
C TYR A 325 -17.94 8.64 -21.36
N GLY A 326 -17.10 7.85 -20.70
CA GLY A 326 -15.65 7.85 -20.92
C GLY A 326 -14.87 8.35 -19.71
N ASP A 327 -13.70 7.76 -19.53
CA ASP A 327 -12.80 8.12 -18.42
C ASP A 327 -11.87 9.27 -18.86
N VAL A 328 -12.42 10.47 -18.79
CA VAL A 328 -11.77 11.72 -19.18
C VAL A 328 -11.44 12.59 -17.98
N ILE A 329 -10.54 13.55 -18.16
CA ILE A 329 -9.98 14.37 -17.08
C ILE A 329 -11.03 15.19 -16.29
N ASP A 330 -12.14 15.57 -16.94
CA ASP A 330 -13.25 16.30 -16.30
C ASP A 330 -13.88 15.53 -15.12
N GLY A 331 -13.68 14.21 -15.07
CA GLY A 331 -14.18 13.34 -14.03
C GLY A 331 -13.29 13.23 -12.78
N VAL A 332 -12.10 13.86 -12.78
CA VAL A 332 -11.10 13.73 -11.72
C VAL A 332 -11.18 14.90 -10.75
N ASP A 333 -11.30 14.60 -9.45
CA ASP A 333 -11.14 15.55 -8.35
C ASP A 333 -9.67 15.53 -7.88
N PHE A 334 -8.92 16.55 -8.25
CA PHE A 334 -7.48 16.61 -7.97
C PHE A 334 -7.15 16.83 -6.49
N GLU A 335 -8.02 17.51 -5.74
CA GLU A 335 -7.87 17.64 -4.30
C GLU A 335 -8.01 16.26 -3.63
N TYR A 336 -8.93 15.45 -4.09
CA TYR A 336 -9.11 14.10 -3.59
C TYR A 336 -7.93 13.19 -3.96
N VAL A 337 -7.42 13.26 -5.21
CA VAL A 337 -6.17 12.58 -5.61
C VAL A 337 -5.02 12.96 -4.69
N LYS A 338 -4.85 14.26 -4.38
CA LYS A 338 -3.84 14.75 -3.44
C LYS A 338 -4.01 14.17 -2.05
N LYS A 339 -5.23 14.08 -1.54
CA LYS A 339 -5.53 13.46 -0.23
C LYS A 339 -5.10 12.00 -0.20
N LEU A 340 -5.48 11.19 -1.20
CA LEU A 340 -5.15 9.77 -1.23
C LEU A 340 -3.66 9.52 -1.54
N THR A 341 -3.02 10.37 -2.35
CA THR A 341 -1.56 10.37 -2.53
C THR A 341 -0.86 10.65 -1.20
N SER A 342 -1.36 11.60 -0.40
CA SER A 342 -0.82 11.90 0.93
C SER A 342 -0.97 10.72 1.88
N VAL A 343 -2.11 10.02 1.88
CA VAL A 343 -2.31 8.76 2.65
C VAL A 343 -1.23 7.75 2.30
N ASN A 344 -0.95 7.55 1.00
CA ASN A 344 0.10 6.61 0.57
C ASN A 344 1.48 7.07 1.02
N ALA A 345 1.85 8.31 0.76
CA ALA A 345 3.17 8.85 1.07
C ALA A 345 3.51 8.76 2.57
N ILE A 346 2.57 9.10 3.46
CA ILE A 346 2.81 8.99 4.90
C ILE A 346 2.96 7.54 5.36
N ASN A 347 2.17 6.60 4.79
CA ASN A 347 2.28 5.19 5.15
C ASN A 347 3.57 4.56 4.63
N LEU A 348 4.02 4.92 3.42
CA LEU A 348 5.34 4.56 2.92
C LEU A 348 6.45 5.06 3.86
N ALA A 349 6.41 6.34 4.24
CA ALA A 349 7.42 6.93 5.11
C ALA A 349 7.44 6.31 6.51
N LEU A 350 6.28 6.05 7.11
CA LEU A 350 6.15 5.42 8.41
C LEU A 350 6.72 3.99 8.40
N LEU A 351 6.35 3.18 7.40
CA LEU A 351 6.82 1.80 7.26
C LEU A 351 8.29 1.75 6.81
N ALA A 352 8.73 2.67 5.95
CA ALA A 352 10.14 2.77 5.56
C ALA A 352 11.06 3.22 6.70
N SER A 353 10.52 3.88 7.74
CA SER A 353 11.25 4.28 8.96
C SER A 353 11.08 3.28 10.11
N SER A 354 10.28 2.23 9.93
CA SER A 354 9.94 1.28 10.99
C SER A 354 11.04 0.23 11.19
N PRO A 355 11.25 -0.24 12.45
CA PRO A 355 12.09 -1.40 12.70
C PRO A 355 11.41 -2.70 12.23
N PRO A 356 12.14 -3.83 12.14
CA PRO A 356 11.53 -5.14 11.98
C PRO A 356 10.60 -5.49 13.15
N PRO A 357 9.49 -6.21 12.92
CA PRO A 357 8.63 -6.68 14.01
C PRO A 357 9.35 -7.73 14.89
N PRO A 358 8.88 -7.95 16.14
CA PRO A 358 9.40 -9.03 16.97
C PRO A 358 9.16 -10.38 16.29
N GLN A 359 10.11 -11.30 16.40
CA GLN A 359 10.05 -12.63 15.79
C GLN A 359 9.56 -13.68 16.77
N ASN A 360 9.02 -14.80 16.27
CA ASN A 360 8.59 -15.95 17.06
C ASN A 360 7.61 -15.60 18.18
N LEU A 361 6.71 -14.65 17.90
CA LEU A 361 5.70 -14.24 18.88
C LEU A 361 4.76 -15.41 19.21
N LYS A 362 4.68 -15.76 20.50
CA LYS A 362 3.82 -16.80 21.06
C LYS A 362 2.88 -16.22 22.10
N ILE A 363 1.72 -16.84 22.26
CA ILE A 363 0.70 -16.45 23.23
C ILE A 363 0.38 -17.61 24.17
N GLY A 364 0.17 -17.30 25.45
CA GLY A 364 -0.23 -18.23 26.51
C GLY A 364 -1.30 -17.63 27.41
N GLY A 365 -1.76 -18.39 28.39
CA GLY A 365 -2.82 -17.97 29.31
C GLY A 365 -4.12 -18.75 29.13
N ILE A 366 -4.05 -19.94 28.53
CA ILE A 366 -5.20 -20.86 28.38
C ILE A 366 -5.69 -21.25 29.77
N VAL A 367 -6.98 -20.99 30.08
CA VAL A 367 -7.62 -21.24 31.39
C VAL A 367 -6.99 -20.41 32.53
N GLU A 368 -6.41 -19.25 32.19
CA GLU A 368 -5.83 -18.33 33.18
C GLU A 368 -6.54 -16.95 33.13
N PRO A 369 -6.51 -16.14 34.19
CA PRO A 369 -7.12 -14.83 34.20
C PRO A 369 -6.30 -13.74 33.49
N SER A 370 -5.16 -14.11 32.92
CA SER A 370 -4.19 -13.19 32.32
C SER A 370 -3.61 -13.77 31.03
N VAL A 371 -3.23 -12.90 30.09
CA VAL A 371 -2.58 -13.30 28.84
C VAL A 371 -1.09 -13.14 28.95
N LYS A 372 -0.35 -14.15 28.49
CA LYS A 372 1.12 -14.18 28.50
C LYS A 372 1.65 -14.13 27.06
N PHE A 373 2.76 -13.42 26.86
CA PHE A 373 3.43 -13.30 25.58
C PHE A 373 4.91 -13.64 25.72
N LYS A 374 5.47 -14.27 24.68
CA LYS A 374 6.91 -14.49 24.51
C LYS A 374 7.30 -14.25 23.05
N TRP A 375 8.46 -13.63 22.85
CA TRP A 375 9.02 -13.37 21.52
C TRP A 375 10.54 -13.28 21.59
N ASP A 376 11.21 -13.29 20.44
CA ASP A 376 12.64 -13.02 20.36
C ASP A 376 12.89 -11.52 20.42
N LEU A 377 13.89 -11.10 21.21
CA LEU A 377 14.32 -9.71 21.23
C LEU A 377 14.85 -9.29 19.86
N ASN A 378 14.45 -8.13 19.41
CA ASN A 378 15.08 -7.49 18.27
C ASN A 378 16.57 -7.22 18.55
N LEU A 379 17.42 -7.45 17.56
CA LEU A 379 18.88 -7.27 17.69
C LEU A 379 19.33 -5.82 17.45
N GLU A 380 18.44 -4.97 16.99
CA GLU A 380 18.71 -3.57 16.66
C GLU A 380 18.94 -2.72 17.90
N ASN A 381 20.09 -2.03 17.94
CA ASN A 381 20.50 -1.20 19.08
C ASN A 381 19.62 0.05 19.32
N ASP A 382 18.73 0.36 18.41
CA ASP A 382 17.84 1.52 18.48
C ASP A 382 16.40 1.18 18.87
N ILE A 383 16.11 -0.06 19.20
CA ILE A 383 14.84 -0.46 19.80
C ILE A 383 14.81 0.07 21.25
N ILE A 384 13.71 0.74 21.60
CA ILE A 384 13.49 1.27 22.96
C ILE A 384 12.43 0.52 23.74
N GLY A 385 11.73 -0.42 23.11
CA GLY A 385 10.69 -1.24 23.72
C GLY A 385 9.72 -1.82 22.71
N TYR A 386 8.64 -2.35 23.24
CA TYR A 386 7.55 -2.94 22.48
C TYR A 386 6.23 -2.32 22.90
N LYS A 387 5.20 -2.53 22.05
CA LYS A 387 3.85 -2.11 22.36
C LYS A 387 2.90 -3.25 22.02
N ILE A 388 2.11 -3.67 23.02
CA ILE A 388 1.07 -4.68 22.85
C ILE A 388 -0.19 -3.95 22.42
N TYR A 389 -0.85 -4.48 21.40
CA TYR A 389 -2.16 -4.06 20.94
C TYR A 389 -3.17 -5.19 21.15
N TRP A 390 -4.40 -4.84 21.53
CA TRP A 390 -5.48 -5.82 21.58
C TRP A 390 -6.81 -5.20 21.22
N ARG A 391 -7.70 -6.05 20.76
CA ARG A 391 -9.07 -5.70 20.38
C ARG A 391 -10.02 -6.84 20.76
N LYS A 392 -11.29 -6.53 20.95
CA LYS A 392 -12.33 -7.57 21.06
C LYS A 392 -12.35 -8.40 19.78
N THR A 393 -12.70 -9.68 19.88
CA THR A 393 -12.80 -10.56 18.70
C THR A 393 -13.83 -10.08 17.66
N SER A 394 -14.80 -9.25 18.07
CA SER A 394 -15.82 -8.64 17.20
C SER A 394 -15.42 -7.27 16.62
N SER A 395 -14.29 -6.70 17.03
CA SER A 395 -13.86 -5.37 16.57
C SER A 395 -12.99 -5.47 15.33
N ALA A 396 -13.19 -4.57 14.38
CA ALA A 396 -12.43 -4.51 13.13
C ALA A 396 -11.01 -3.99 13.33
N ASN A 397 -10.79 -3.11 14.32
CA ASN A 397 -9.52 -2.40 14.52
C ASN A 397 -9.03 -2.52 15.98
N TRP A 398 -7.74 -2.21 16.21
CA TRP A 398 -7.14 -2.19 17.54
C TRP A 398 -7.78 -1.15 18.42
N GLU A 399 -8.26 -1.56 19.61
CA GLU A 399 -8.99 -0.71 20.56
C GLU A 399 -8.11 -0.28 21.72
N PHE A 400 -7.17 -1.13 22.11
CA PHE A 400 -6.35 -0.94 23.31
C PHE A 400 -4.89 -1.09 22.97
N SER A 401 -4.02 -0.46 23.75
CA SER A 401 -2.58 -0.65 23.63
C SER A 401 -1.87 -0.38 24.94
N LYS A 402 -0.69 -1.02 25.10
CA LYS A 402 0.20 -0.82 26.25
C LYS A 402 1.65 -0.84 25.82
N SER A 403 2.36 0.27 26.05
CA SER A 403 3.81 0.32 25.88
C SER A 403 4.52 -0.40 27.02
N ILE A 404 5.55 -1.17 26.65
CA ILE A 404 6.38 -1.95 27.57
C ILE A 404 7.85 -1.71 27.22
N GLY A 405 8.75 -2.02 28.13
CA GLY A 405 10.19 -1.85 27.92
C GLY A 405 10.81 -2.87 26.97
N ILE A 406 12.13 -2.94 26.97
CA ILE A 406 12.92 -3.96 26.25
C ILE A 406 12.84 -5.25 27.03
N VAL A 407 11.85 -6.08 26.73
CA VAL A 407 11.59 -7.39 27.35
C VAL A 407 11.23 -8.39 26.26
N ASN A 408 11.43 -9.66 26.52
CA ASN A 408 11.08 -10.75 25.57
C ASN A 408 9.89 -11.59 26.04
N GLU A 409 9.30 -11.20 27.17
CA GLU A 409 8.06 -11.77 27.71
C GLU A 409 7.27 -10.70 28.45
N TYR A 410 5.96 -10.85 28.49
CA TYR A 410 5.09 -9.95 29.22
C TYR A 410 3.78 -10.65 29.60
N THR A 411 3.27 -10.36 30.80
CA THR A 411 1.92 -10.78 31.23
C THR A 411 1.00 -9.57 31.26
N LEU A 412 -0.11 -9.67 30.55
CA LEU A 412 -1.19 -8.69 30.56
C LEU A 412 -2.25 -9.17 31.55
N GLU A 413 -2.19 -8.60 32.77
CA GLU A 413 -3.02 -9.04 33.89
C GLU A 413 -4.50 -8.71 33.71
N ASN A 414 -5.37 -9.59 34.22
CA ASN A 414 -6.81 -9.44 34.24
C ASN A 414 -7.45 -9.29 32.85
N ILE A 415 -6.83 -9.85 31.83
CA ILE A 415 -7.34 -9.93 30.46
C ILE A 415 -7.57 -11.39 30.11
N ILE A 416 -8.82 -11.77 29.88
CA ILE A 416 -9.19 -13.13 29.47
C ILE A 416 -8.91 -13.30 27.98
N ILE A 417 -8.06 -14.25 27.63
CA ILE A 417 -7.57 -14.48 26.27
C ILE A 417 -8.70 -14.70 25.25
N ASP A 418 -9.78 -15.38 25.65
CA ASP A 418 -10.88 -15.76 24.74
C ASP A 418 -11.65 -14.56 24.16
N ASN A 419 -11.59 -13.41 24.87
CA ASN A 419 -12.38 -12.24 24.50
C ASN A 419 -11.67 -11.32 23.50
N TYR A 420 -10.36 -11.54 23.24
CA TYR A 420 -9.52 -10.59 22.51
C TYR A 420 -8.61 -11.26 21.51
N LEU A 421 -8.21 -10.48 20.50
CA LEU A 421 -7.13 -10.75 19.59
C LEU A 421 -5.96 -9.80 19.88
N PHE A 422 -4.72 -10.24 19.69
CA PHE A 422 -3.53 -9.55 20.15
C PHE A 422 -2.49 -9.39 19.05
N SER A 423 -1.68 -8.35 19.17
CA SER A 423 -0.52 -8.10 18.31
C SER A 423 0.56 -7.37 19.12
N ILE A 424 1.82 -7.53 18.72
CA ILE A 424 2.95 -6.79 19.28
C ILE A 424 3.71 -6.09 18.17
N VAL A 425 4.15 -4.87 18.43
CA VAL A 425 5.06 -4.12 17.57
C VAL A 425 6.34 -3.78 18.34
N SER A 426 7.47 -3.72 17.65
CA SER A 426 8.70 -3.11 18.12
C SER A 426 8.66 -1.60 17.91
N VAL A 427 9.33 -0.84 18.78
CA VAL A 427 9.38 0.63 18.72
C VAL A 427 10.83 1.08 18.74
N ASN A 428 11.24 1.87 17.73
CA ASN A 428 12.58 2.42 17.67
C ASN A 428 12.70 3.77 18.41
N LYS A 429 13.93 4.24 18.62
CA LYS A 429 14.26 5.50 19.33
C LYS A 429 13.62 6.76 18.72
N ASN A 430 13.21 6.72 17.45
CA ASN A 430 12.51 7.81 16.76
C ASN A 430 10.98 7.70 16.90
N GLY A 431 10.48 6.71 17.64
CA GLY A 431 9.05 6.48 17.89
C GLY A 431 8.29 5.82 16.73
N PHE A 432 9.00 5.27 15.72
CA PHE A 432 8.36 4.48 14.67
C PHE A 432 8.09 3.07 15.19
N GLU A 433 6.90 2.59 14.88
CA GLU A 433 6.41 1.27 15.23
C GLU A 433 6.53 0.34 14.02
N SER A 434 6.89 -0.92 14.23
CA SER A 434 6.85 -1.94 13.17
C SER A 434 5.43 -2.18 12.70
N ILE A 435 5.28 -2.93 11.59
CA ILE A 435 3.99 -3.54 11.27
C ILE A 435 3.55 -4.46 12.42
N TYR A 436 2.24 -4.65 12.57
CA TYR A 436 1.66 -5.51 13.61
C TYR A 436 2.06 -6.98 13.40
N GLU A 437 2.69 -7.59 14.41
CA GLU A 437 2.99 -9.03 14.43
C GLU A 437 1.93 -9.78 15.22
N PHE A 438 1.36 -10.81 14.63
CA PHE A 438 0.33 -11.64 15.23
C PHE A 438 0.94 -12.93 15.81
N PRO A 439 0.47 -13.43 16.98
CA PRO A 439 0.99 -14.68 17.54
C PRO A 439 0.87 -15.86 16.56
N SER A 440 2.00 -16.47 16.26
CA SER A 440 2.09 -17.60 15.33
C SER A 440 2.04 -18.98 16.01
N ASP A 441 2.19 -19.02 17.32
CA ASP A 441 2.21 -20.24 18.14
C ASP A 441 1.71 -19.97 19.56
N THR A 442 1.51 -21.05 20.32
CA THR A 442 1.10 -21.00 21.73
C THR A 442 2.13 -21.64 22.64
N PHE A 443 2.09 -21.30 23.94
CA PHE A 443 2.84 -21.94 24.99
C PHE A 443 1.98 -22.08 26.26
N ARG A 444 2.34 -22.99 27.15
CA ARG A 444 1.74 -23.19 28.48
C ARG A 444 2.55 -22.49 29.54
#